data_12a0edb960d78814dffd1c683d41b71e
#
_entry.id   12a0edb960d78814dffd1c683d41b71e
#
_cell.length_a   1.000
_cell.length_b   1.000
_cell.length_c   1.000
_cell.angle_alpha   90.00
_cell.angle_beta   90.00
_cell.angle_gamma   90.00
#
_symmetry.space_group_name_H-M   'P 1'
#
loop_
_entity.id
_entity.type
_entity.pdbx_description
1 polymer ?
#
loop_
_entity_poly.entity_id
_entity_poly.type
_entity_poly.pdbx_seq_one_letter_code
_entity_poly.pdbx_strand_id
1 'polypeptide(L)'
;MRKFKLLSLAFAAVLSFGSLTANAQSLSPNTKWHWNKGKIVIETPERPAGQKDVLGLALPKMKTVRIGLVGLGMRGPGAVENFSLIPGVEVVALCDFVKERAEKQNERLRKNGLAPAAVYYGEKGYEELCKRPDIDLVYIATDWEHHAIVAKCALENGKNVADEVPSAMNLKECWELVDLAEKNQLN
;
A
#
# COMPACT_ATOMS: atom_id res chain seq x y z
N MET A 1 54.00 27.42 -58.21
CA MET A 1 52.55 27.12 -58.10
C MET A 1 52.39 25.77 -57.45
N ARG A 2 52.10 25.72 -56.16
CA ARG A 2 51.92 24.47 -55.40
C ARG A 2 50.43 24.17 -55.32
N LYS A 3 50.01 23.02 -55.86
CA LYS A 3 48.65 22.50 -55.79
C LYS A 3 48.41 21.85 -54.41
N PHE A 4 47.55 22.47 -53.61
CA PHE A 4 47.04 21.85 -52.40
C PHE A 4 45.94 20.83 -52.78
N LYS A 5 46.16 19.57 -52.42
CA LYS A 5 45.12 18.52 -52.46
C LYS A 5 44.37 18.61 -51.13
N LEU A 6 43.09 18.96 -51.19
CA LEU A 6 42.17 18.80 -50.07
C LEU A 6 41.87 17.29 -49.89
N LEU A 7 42.25 16.79 -48.76
CA LEU A 7 41.83 15.45 -48.27
C LEU A 7 40.52 15.65 -47.49
N SER A 8 39.43 15.25 -48.09
CA SER A 8 38.12 15.19 -47.40
C SER A 8 38.10 13.96 -46.49
N LEU A 9 38.23 14.15 -45.17
CA LEU A 9 37.92 13.14 -44.18
C LEU A 9 36.41 13.09 -44.02
N ALA A 10 35.80 12.04 -44.57
CA ALA A 10 34.43 11.68 -44.25
C ALA A 10 34.41 11.06 -42.85
N PHE A 11 33.92 11.79 -41.86
CA PHE A 11 33.64 11.29 -40.52
C PHE A 11 32.32 10.53 -40.59
N ALA A 12 32.37 9.20 -40.72
CA ALA A 12 31.21 8.35 -40.56
C ALA A 12 30.92 8.23 -39.07
N ALA A 13 30.00 9.05 -38.56
CA ALA A 13 29.44 8.86 -37.22
C ALA A 13 28.55 7.63 -37.21
N VAL A 14 29.09 6.52 -36.78
CA VAL A 14 28.31 5.33 -36.45
C VAL A 14 27.49 5.67 -35.17
N LEU A 15 26.25 6.08 -35.39
CA LEU A 15 25.24 6.10 -34.34
C LEU A 15 24.92 4.66 -33.97
N SER A 16 25.68 4.12 -33.03
CA SER A 16 25.25 2.92 -32.31
C SER A 16 23.99 3.27 -31.50
N PHE A 17 22.83 3.00 -32.10
CA PHE A 17 21.62 2.83 -31.32
C PHE A 17 21.86 1.64 -30.39
N GLY A 18 22.45 1.89 -29.23
CA GLY A 18 22.35 0.99 -28.11
C GLY A 18 20.86 0.82 -27.87
N SER A 19 20.34 -0.36 -28.22
CA SER A 19 19.05 -0.79 -27.72
C SER A 19 19.12 -0.69 -26.20
N LEU A 20 18.51 0.36 -25.66
CA LEU A 20 18.09 0.37 -24.26
C LEU A 20 17.06 -0.76 -24.14
N THR A 21 17.56 -1.98 -23.97
CA THR A 21 16.79 -2.99 -23.32
C THR A 21 16.61 -2.44 -21.90
N ALA A 22 15.51 -1.71 -21.67
CA ALA A 22 15.03 -1.50 -20.34
C ALA A 22 15.00 -2.92 -19.74
N ASN A 23 15.90 -3.20 -18.83
CA ASN A 23 15.77 -4.34 -17.94
C ASN A 23 14.44 -4.08 -17.23
N ALA A 24 13.37 -4.66 -17.77
CA ALA A 24 12.17 -4.90 -17.04
C ALA A 24 12.62 -5.80 -15.88
N GLN A 25 13.05 -5.15 -14.80
CA GLN A 25 13.32 -5.83 -13.55
C GLN A 25 12.08 -6.66 -13.26
N SER A 26 12.27 -7.94 -13.13
CA SER A 26 11.27 -8.96 -13.01
C SER A 26 10.12 -8.50 -12.13
N LEU A 27 9.02 -8.14 -12.76
CA LEU A 27 7.73 -8.20 -12.15
C LEU A 27 7.70 -9.55 -11.44
N SER A 28 7.54 -9.61 -10.15
CA SER A 28 7.58 -10.78 -9.30
C SER A 28 7.92 -12.11 -10.01
N PRO A 29 8.78 -12.98 -9.50
CA PRO A 29 9.13 -14.25 -10.15
C PRO A 29 7.91 -15.12 -10.47
N ASN A 30 6.75 -14.82 -9.90
CA ASN A 30 5.50 -15.55 -10.09
C ASN A 30 4.52 -14.85 -11.04
N THR A 31 4.83 -13.66 -11.56
CA THR A 31 3.92 -12.96 -12.48
C THR A 31 4.39 -13.16 -13.90
N LYS A 32 3.69 -14.02 -14.66
CA LYS A 32 3.91 -14.19 -16.09
C LYS A 32 3.15 -13.13 -16.84
N TRP A 33 3.80 -12.48 -17.77
CA TRP A 33 3.19 -11.52 -18.67
C TRP A 33 3.72 -11.70 -20.09
N HIS A 34 2.93 -11.32 -21.06
CA HIS A 34 3.35 -11.34 -22.48
C HIS A 34 2.62 -10.26 -23.26
N TRP A 35 3.18 -9.92 -24.42
CA TRP A 35 2.53 -9.03 -25.37
C TRP A 35 1.54 -9.81 -26.23
N ASN A 36 0.31 -9.32 -26.34
CA ASN A 36 -0.69 -9.85 -27.25
C ASN A 36 -1.37 -8.69 -27.98
N LYS A 37 -1.19 -8.61 -29.31
CA LYS A 37 -1.79 -7.59 -30.18
C LYS A 37 -1.64 -6.15 -29.64
N GLY A 38 -0.44 -5.78 -29.19
CA GLY A 38 -0.14 -4.45 -28.67
C GLY A 38 -0.65 -4.17 -27.24
N LYS A 39 -1.09 -5.19 -26.53
CA LYS A 39 -1.49 -5.10 -25.12
C LYS A 39 -0.62 -6.00 -24.25
N ILE A 40 -0.33 -5.56 -23.04
CA ILE A 40 0.27 -6.42 -22.01
C ILE A 40 -0.84 -7.29 -21.44
N VAL A 41 -0.63 -8.59 -21.48
CA VAL A 41 -1.48 -9.59 -20.84
C VAL A 41 -0.71 -10.12 -19.63
N ILE A 42 -1.30 -10.03 -18.47
CA ILE A 42 -0.74 -10.56 -17.21
C ILE A 42 -1.51 -11.82 -16.89
N GLU A 43 -0.78 -12.92 -16.71
CA GLU A 43 -1.38 -14.17 -16.28
C GLU A 43 -1.76 -14.07 -14.81
N THR A 44 -3.03 -14.27 -14.50
CA THR A 44 -3.51 -14.33 -13.12
C THR A 44 -2.96 -15.58 -12.47
N PRO A 45 -2.34 -15.50 -11.27
CA PRO A 45 -1.93 -16.68 -10.53
C PRO A 45 -3.11 -17.63 -10.29
N GLU A 46 -2.87 -18.94 -10.35
CA GLU A 46 -3.88 -19.92 -9.99
C GLU A 46 -4.18 -19.80 -8.50
N ARG A 47 -5.46 -19.70 -8.16
CA ARG A 47 -5.89 -19.71 -6.77
C ARG A 47 -5.79 -21.12 -6.19
N PRO A 48 -5.37 -21.28 -4.93
CA PRO A 48 -5.47 -22.55 -4.24
C PRO A 48 -6.89 -23.11 -4.27
N ALA A 49 -7.01 -24.43 -4.31
CA ALA A 49 -8.31 -25.08 -4.33
C ALA A 49 -9.15 -24.67 -3.10
N GLY A 50 -10.36 -24.18 -3.35
CA GLY A 50 -11.29 -23.74 -2.32
C GLY A 50 -11.11 -22.27 -1.86
N GLN A 51 -10.10 -21.57 -2.31
CA GLN A 51 -9.96 -20.12 -2.07
C GLN A 51 -11.01 -19.36 -2.88
N LYS A 52 -11.81 -18.53 -2.20
CA LYS A 52 -12.86 -17.72 -2.81
C LYS A 52 -12.37 -16.27 -2.93
N ASP A 53 -12.72 -15.63 -4.04
CA ASP A 53 -12.47 -14.20 -4.15
C ASP A 53 -13.30 -13.40 -3.13
N VAL A 54 -12.90 -12.17 -2.90
CA VAL A 54 -13.57 -11.23 -1.99
C VAL A 54 -14.35 -10.15 -2.74
N LEU A 55 -14.60 -10.35 -4.04
CA LEU A 55 -15.38 -9.41 -4.83
C LEU A 55 -16.81 -9.35 -4.31
N GLY A 56 -17.21 -8.16 -3.86
CA GLY A 56 -18.55 -7.97 -3.27
C GLY A 56 -18.71 -8.56 -1.87
N LEU A 57 -17.63 -8.92 -1.19
CA LEU A 57 -17.70 -9.36 0.20
C LEU A 57 -18.36 -8.27 1.05
N ALA A 58 -19.47 -8.60 1.67
CA ALA A 58 -20.16 -7.75 2.61
C ALA A 58 -20.01 -8.32 4.02
N LEU A 59 -19.48 -7.53 4.91
CA LEU A 59 -19.36 -7.91 6.31
C LEU A 59 -20.72 -7.77 7.02
N PRO A 60 -20.97 -8.54 8.09
CA PRO A 60 -22.16 -8.37 8.92
C PRO A 60 -22.25 -6.93 9.45
N LYS A 61 -23.48 -6.40 9.51
CA LYS A 61 -23.68 -5.05 10.07
C LYS A 61 -23.22 -4.99 11.51
N MET A 62 -22.29 -4.10 11.79
CA MET A 62 -21.79 -3.82 13.14
C MET A 62 -22.46 -2.58 13.72
N LYS A 63 -22.68 -2.57 15.02
CA LYS A 63 -23.18 -1.38 15.73
C LYS A 63 -22.09 -0.30 15.79
N THR A 64 -20.86 -0.73 15.99
CA THR A 64 -19.68 0.14 16.06
C THR A 64 -18.56 -0.50 15.25
N VAL A 65 -17.88 0.30 14.41
CA VAL A 65 -16.66 -0.08 13.71
C VAL A 65 -15.48 0.58 14.43
N ARG A 66 -14.57 -0.24 14.95
CA ARG A 66 -13.41 0.23 15.71
C ARG A 66 -12.20 0.28 14.76
N ILE A 67 -11.64 1.46 14.63
CA ILE A 67 -10.58 1.74 13.66
C ILE A 67 -9.25 1.99 14.35
N GLY A 68 -8.20 1.32 13.85
CA GLY A 68 -6.82 1.67 14.08
C GLY A 68 -6.27 2.46 12.89
N LEU A 69 -5.58 3.58 13.12
CA LEU A 69 -4.95 4.36 12.06
C LEU A 69 -3.43 4.25 12.13
N VAL A 70 -2.81 3.97 11.00
CA VAL A 70 -1.36 3.87 10.85
C VAL A 70 -0.88 4.88 9.81
N GLY A 71 0.06 5.75 10.21
CA GLY A 71 0.53 6.86 9.39
C GLY A 71 -0.25 8.14 9.67
N LEU A 72 0.34 9.03 10.47
CA LEU A 72 -0.28 10.26 10.95
C LEU A 72 0.50 11.50 10.49
N GLY A 73 1.13 11.38 9.33
CA GLY A 73 1.86 12.45 8.66
C GLY A 73 0.94 13.46 8.00
N MET A 74 0.89 13.44 6.66
CA MET A 74 0.15 14.42 5.87
C MET A 74 -1.36 14.12 5.80
N ARG A 75 -1.75 12.87 5.47
CA ARG A 75 -3.16 12.45 5.28
C ARG A 75 -3.83 12.01 6.58
N GLY A 76 -3.10 11.27 7.42
CA GLY A 76 -3.64 10.68 8.64
C GLY A 76 -4.41 11.62 9.57
N PRO A 77 -3.94 12.85 9.85
CA PRO A 77 -4.68 13.79 10.69
C PRO A 77 -6.09 14.12 10.19
N GLY A 78 -6.25 14.26 8.87
CA GLY A 78 -7.56 14.46 8.25
C GLY A 78 -8.45 13.22 8.34
N ALA A 79 -7.85 12.04 8.19
CA ALA A 79 -8.56 10.78 8.36
C ALA A 79 -9.07 10.58 9.80
N VAL A 80 -8.24 10.87 10.82
CA VAL A 80 -8.67 10.85 12.24
C VAL A 80 -9.88 11.74 12.45
N GLU A 81 -9.86 12.97 11.91
CA GLU A 81 -10.97 13.89 12.00
C GLU A 81 -12.23 13.35 11.33
N ASN A 82 -12.11 12.93 10.07
CA ASN A 82 -13.24 12.44 9.28
C ASN A 82 -13.89 11.20 9.91
N PHE A 83 -13.11 10.21 10.33
CA PHE A 83 -13.64 9.01 10.98
C PHE A 83 -14.32 9.34 12.30
N SER A 84 -13.80 10.32 13.05
CA SER A 84 -14.39 10.75 14.32
C SER A 84 -15.78 11.38 14.18
N LEU A 85 -16.15 11.82 12.98
CA LEU A 85 -17.46 12.43 12.70
C LEU A 85 -18.51 11.42 12.22
N ILE A 86 -18.12 10.18 11.92
CA ILE A 86 -19.03 9.16 11.42
C ILE A 86 -19.75 8.46 12.57
N PRO A 87 -21.07 8.52 12.66
CA PRO A 87 -21.82 7.81 13.70
C PRO A 87 -21.55 6.29 13.65
N GLY A 88 -21.24 5.69 14.77
CA GLY A 88 -20.92 4.27 14.85
C GLY A 88 -19.48 3.92 14.48
N VAL A 89 -18.59 4.90 14.35
CA VAL A 89 -17.15 4.70 14.21
C VAL A 89 -16.42 5.17 15.47
N GLU A 90 -15.46 4.40 15.92
CA GLU A 90 -14.58 4.72 17.03
C GLU A 90 -13.12 4.58 16.62
N VAL A 91 -12.32 5.62 16.82
CA VAL A 91 -10.87 5.57 16.68
C VAL A 91 -10.27 5.03 17.98
N VAL A 92 -9.83 3.78 17.96
CA VAL A 92 -9.36 3.08 19.17
C VAL A 92 -7.83 2.94 19.25
N ALA A 93 -7.12 3.15 18.14
CA ALA A 93 -5.66 3.09 18.10
C ALA A 93 -5.08 4.06 17.07
N LEU A 94 -3.93 4.62 17.38
CA LEU A 94 -3.18 5.57 16.57
C LEU A 94 -1.72 5.13 16.54
N CYS A 95 -1.14 5.03 15.33
CA CYS A 95 0.24 4.64 15.13
C CYS A 95 0.95 5.55 14.14
N ASP A 96 2.13 5.98 14.48
CA ASP A 96 3.06 6.64 13.55
C ASP A 96 4.50 6.25 13.92
N PHE A 97 5.42 6.33 12.98
CA PHE A 97 6.84 6.18 13.26
C PHE A 97 7.30 7.21 14.32
N VAL A 98 6.77 8.44 14.23
CA VAL A 98 7.05 9.56 15.13
C VAL A 98 5.97 9.62 16.22
N LYS A 99 6.36 9.37 17.46
CA LYS A 99 5.47 9.31 18.63
C LYS A 99 4.57 10.54 18.78
N GLU A 100 5.18 11.71 18.63
CA GLU A 100 4.52 13.00 18.81
C GLU A 100 3.35 13.21 17.85
N ARG A 101 3.41 12.62 16.66
CA ARG A 101 2.30 12.67 15.69
C ARG A 101 1.08 11.92 16.20
N ALA A 102 1.27 10.73 16.75
CA ALA A 102 0.19 9.94 17.32
C ALA A 102 -0.38 10.59 18.60
N GLU A 103 0.47 11.09 19.47
CA GLU A 103 0.05 11.82 20.69
C GLU A 103 -0.77 13.07 20.35
N LYS A 104 -0.35 13.84 19.34
CA LYS A 104 -1.08 15.02 18.88
C LYS A 104 -2.50 14.69 18.41
N GLN A 105 -2.68 13.59 17.66
CA GLN A 105 -4.02 13.17 17.25
C GLN A 105 -4.84 12.69 18.44
N ASN A 106 -4.23 12.03 19.40
CA ASN A 106 -4.90 11.59 20.62
C ASN A 106 -5.38 12.79 21.48
N GLU A 107 -4.59 13.85 21.57
CA GLU A 107 -5.03 15.10 22.19
C GLU A 107 -6.21 15.73 21.43
N ARG A 108 -6.21 15.65 20.09
CA ARG A 108 -7.31 16.15 19.26
C ARG A 108 -8.62 15.40 19.55
N LEU A 109 -8.57 14.07 19.67
CA LEU A 109 -9.73 13.27 20.07
C LEU A 109 -10.29 13.75 21.41
N ARG A 110 -9.43 13.94 22.42
CA ARG A 110 -9.83 14.44 23.75
C ARG A 110 -10.46 15.83 23.69
N LYS A 111 -9.88 16.75 22.94
CA LYS A 111 -10.41 18.11 22.76
C LYS A 111 -11.80 18.11 22.13
N ASN A 112 -12.09 17.12 21.30
CA ASN A 112 -13.39 16.93 20.66
C ASN A 112 -14.37 16.11 21.53
N GLY A 113 -14.04 15.83 22.79
CA GLY A 113 -14.89 15.08 23.72
C GLY A 113 -14.95 13.58 23.43
N LEU A 114 -14.02 13.06 22.64
CA LEU A 114 -13.96 11.64 22.29
C LEU A 114 -13.04 10.87 23.23
N ALA A 115 -13.25 9.56 23.31
CA ALA A 115 -12.37 8.68 24.07
C ALA A 115 -10.94 8.72 23.52
N PRO A 116 -9.91 8.69 24.38
CA PRO A 116 -8.54 8.59 23.93
C PRO A 116 -8.26 7.24 23.29
N ALA A 117 -7.51 7.24 22.20
CA ALA A 117 -7.04 6.05 21.54
C ALA A 117 -5.71 5.55 22.16
N ALA A 118 -5.41 4.26 22.02
CA ALA A 118 -4.09 3.74 22.36
C ALA A 118 -3.05 4.27 21.35
N VAL A 119 -1.86 4.60 21.84
CA VAL A 119 -0.77 5.17 21.01
C VAL A 119 0.33 4.15 20.82
N TYR A 120 0.69 3.92 19.56
CA TYR A 120 1.79 3.08 19.10
C TYR A 120 2.77 3.91 18.29
N TYR A 121 4.06 3.57 18.29
CA TYR A 121 5.07 4.34 17.57
C TYR A 121 6.32 3.52 17.25
N GLY A 122 7.18 4.09 16.41
CA GLY A 122 8.42 3.45 15.97
C GLY A 122 8.21 2.44 14.85
N GLU A 123 9.31 1.80 14.43
CA GLU A 123 9.34 0.92 13.25
C GLU A 123 8.32 -0.22 13.30
N LYS A 124 8.02 -0.75 14.49
CA LYS A 124 7.16 -1.92 14.69
C LYS A 124 5.85 -1.61 15.43
N GLY A 125 5.56 -0.34 15.65
CA GLY A 125 4.35 0.06 16.34
C GLY A 125 3.07 -0.45 15.68
N TYR A 126 3.04 -0.54 14.36
CA TYR A 126 1.92 -1.09 13.59
C TYR A 126 1.68 -2.58 13.88
N GLU A 127 2.75 -3.37 14.13
CA GLU A 127 2.60 -4.81 14.45
C GLU A 127 1.79 -5.00 15.75
N GLU A 128 2.07 -4.18 16.76
CA GLU A 128 1.34 -4.23 18.03
C GLU A 128 -0.11 -3.73 17.87
N LEU A 129 -0.33 -2.71 17.04
CA LEU A 129 -1.67 -2.25 16.72
C LEU A 129 -2.48 -3.35 16.03
N CYS A 130 -1.92 -4.02 15.02
CA CYS A 130 -2.60 -5.06 14.26
C CYS A 130 -2.99 -6.29 15.13
N LYS A 131 -2.24 -6.59 16.17
CA LYS A 131 -2.53 -7.70 17.10
C LYS A 131 -3.72 -7.44 18.05
N ARG A 132 -4.21 -6.22 18.14
CA ARG A 132 -5.33 -5.89 19.05
C ARG A 132 -6.62 -6.58 18.63
N PRO A 133 -7.32 -7.26 19.54
CA PRO A 133 -8.58 -7.92 19.23
C PRO A 133 -9.76 -6.96 19.05
N ASP A 134 -9.62 -5.73 19.54
CA ASP A 134 -10.65 -4.70 19.51
C ASP A 134 -10.54 -3.74 18.32
N ILE A 135 -9.84 -4.12 17.26
CA ILE A 135 -9.79 -3.41 15.97
C ILE A 135 -10.51 -4.23 14.92
N ASP A 136 -11.44 -3.60 14.22
CA ASP A 136 -12.20 -4.18 13.11
C ASP A 136 -11.62 -3.80 11.75
N LEU A 137 -11.06 -2.59 11.66
CA LEU A 137 -10.49 -2.01 10.45
C LEU A 137 -9.19 -1.30 10.75
N VAL A 138 -8.17 -1.52 9.93
CA VAL A 138 -6.93 -0.73 9.94
C VAL A 138 -6.94 0.21 8.73
N TYR A 139 -6.90 1.52 9.01
CA TYR A 139 -6.71 2.54 7.97
C TYR A 139 -5.24 2.91 7.87
N ILE A 140 -4.72 2.92 6.64
CA ILE A 140 -3.29 3.08 6.36
C ILE A 140 -3.06 4.33 5.51
N ALA A 141 -2.20 5.23 6.01
CA ALA A 141 -1.78 6.44 5.33
C ALA A 141 -0.28 6.73 5.58
N THR A 142 0.52 5.69 5.50
CA THR A 142 1.98 5.72 5.64
C THR A 142 2.65 6.35 4.40
N ASP A 143 3.94 6.18 4.22
CA ASP A 143 4.60 6.33 2.94
C ASP A 143 4.34 5.10 2.05
N TRP A 144 4.62 5.24 0.76
CA TRP A 144 4.30 4.23 -0.24
C TRP A 144 4.99 2.88 -0.01
N GLU A 145 6.21 2.89 0.55
CA GLU A 145 6.97 1.66 0.80
C GLU A 145 6.36 0.83 1.93
N HIS A 146 5.67 1.48 2.86
CA HIS A 146 5.08 0.82 4.03
C HIS A 146 3.60 0.43 3.87
N HIS A 147 2.88 0.92 2.85
CA HIS A 147 1.47 0.58 2.65
C HIS A 147 1.26 -0.94 2.62
N ALA A 148 1.87 -1.65 1.67
CA ALA A 148 1.72 -3.09 1.54
C ALA A 148 2.21 -3.87 2.77
N ILE A 149 3.25 -3.39 3.46
CA ILE A 149 3.81 -4.02 4.66
C ILE A 149 2.77 -4.01 5.79
N VAL A 150 2.19 -2.83 6.06
CA VAL A 150 1.18 -2.67 7.11
C VAL A 150 -0.12 -3.38 6.75
N ALA A 151 -0.56 -3.29 5.48
CA ALA A 151 -1.76 -3.96 5.00
C ALA A 151 -1.67 -5.49 5.16
N LYS A 152 -0.53 -6.10 4.78
CA LYS A 152 -0.27 -7.52 4.99
C LYS A 152 -0.35 -7.88 6.47
N CYS A 153 0.32 -7.12 7.33
CA CYS A 153 0.28 -7.34 8.77
C CYS A 153 -1.15 -7.28 9.33
N ALA A 154 -1.97 -6.33 8.87
CA ALA A 154 -3.36 -6.22 9.28
C ALA A 154 -4.20 -7.42 8.82
N LEU A 155 -4.12 -7.81 7.55
CA LEU A 155 -4.82 -8.96 6.99
C LEU A 155 -4.43 -10.28 7.66
N GLU A 156 -3.13 -10.49 7.95
CA GLU A 156 -2.62 -11.67 8.67
C GLU A 156 -3.16 -11.75 10.11
N ASN A 157 -3.46 -10.61 10.72
CA ASN A 157 -4.07 -10.52 12.05
C ASN A 157 -5.61 -10.43 12.02
N GLY A 158 -6.23 -10.77 10.90
CA GLY A 158 -7.69 -10.82 10.76
C GLY A 158 -8.38 -9.47 10.76
N LYS A 159 -7.70 -8.42 10.32
CA LYS A 159 -8.26 -7.06 10.22
C LYS A 159 -8.63 -6.74 8.79
N ASN A 160 -9.77 -6.08 8.60
CA ASN A 160 -10.06 -5.42 7.34
C ASN A 160 -9.11 -4.23 7.13
N VAL A 161 -8.87 -3.87 5.89
CA VAL A 161 -7.94 -2.81 5.52
C VAL A 161 -8.62 -1.77 4.65
N ALA A 162 -8.35 -0.51 4.94
CA ALA A 162 -8.60 0.60 4.05
C ALA A 162 -7.27 1.35 3.87
N ASP A 163 -6.79 1.42 2.65
CA ASP A 163 -5.45 1.89 2.33
C ASP A 163 -5.47 3.10 1.40
N GLU A 164 -4.63 4.08 1.68
CA GLU A 164 -4.39 5.18 0.75
C GLU A 164 -3.58 4.69 -0.45
N VAL A 165 -3.64 5.43 -1.53
CA VAL A 165 -2.96 5.07 -2.78
C VAL A 165 -1.49 5.52 -2.79
N PRO A 166 -0.61 4.70 -3.35
CA PRO A 166 -0.79 3.34 -3.89
C PRO A 166 -0.73 2.27 -2.80
N SER A 167 -1.63 1.29 -2.83
CA SER A 167 -1.63 0.19 -1.87
C SER A 167 -0.41 -0.73 -1.98
N ALA A 168 0.26 -0.73 -3.12
CA ALA A 168 1.43 -1.56 -3.39
C ALA A 168 2.36 -0.89 -4.40
N MET A 169 3.65 -1.17 -4.33
CA MET A 169 4.68 -0.62 -5.20
C MET A 169 5.03 -1.55 -6.38
N ASN A 170 4.58 -2.79 -6.35
CA ASN A 170 4.87 -3.78 -7.38
C ASN A 170 3.79 -4.87 -7.44
N LEU A 171 3.77 -5.65 -8.53
CA LEU A 171 2.77 -6.69 -8.76
C LEU A 171 2.83 -7.84 -7.74
N LYS A 172 4.00 -8.12 -7.18
CA LYS A 172 4.13 -9.13 -6.13
C LYS A 172 3.32 -8.74 -4.90
N GLU A 173 3.50 -7.51 -4.45
CA GLU A 173 2.73 -6.98 -3.31
C GLU A 173 1.23 -6.95 -3.60
N CYS A 174 0.81 -6.57 -4.81
CA CYS A 174 -0.59 -6.61 -5.21
C CYS A 174 -1.17 -8.02 -5.03
N TRP A 175 -0.48 -9.05 -5.52
CA TRP A 175 -0.95 -10.43 -5.40
C TRP A 175 -0.91 -10.95 -3.96
N GLU A 176 0.10 -10.58 -3.18
CA GLU A 176 0.18 -10.93 -1.76
C GLU A 176 -1.01 -10.36 -0.97
N LEU A 177 -1.44 -9.13 -1.25
CA LEU A 177 -2.61 -8.52 -0.64
C LEU A 177 -3.90 -9.24 -1.05
N VAL A 178 -4.08 -9.54 -2.35
CA VAL A 178 -5.22 -10.29 -2.85
C VAL A 178 -5.29 -11.68 -2.18
N ASP A 179 -4.18 -12.41 -2.18
CA ASP A 179 -4.13 -13.76 -1.59
C ASP A 179 -4.46 -13.75 -0.10
N LEU A 180 -3.96 -12.77 0.66
CA LEU A 180 -4.26 -12.64 2.09
C LEU A 180 -5.72 -12.26 2.35
N ALA A 181 -6.27 -11.33 1.56
CA ALA A 181 -7.68 -10.95 1.66
C ALA A 181 -8.60 -12.14 1.36
N GLU A 182 -8.34 -12.86 0.26
CA GLU A 182 -9.12 -14.05 -0.13
C GLU A 182 -8.97 -15.19 0.88
N LYS A 183 -7.77 -15.49 1.35
CA LYS A 183 -7.50 -16.54 2.34
C LYS A 183 -8.23 -16.30 3.65
N ASN A 184 -8.25 -15.06 4.11
CA ASN A 184 -8.84 -14.70 5.40
C ASN A 184 -10.28 -14.20 5.28
N GLN A 185 -10.82 -14.08 4.05
CA GLN A 185 -12.16 -13.54 3.75
C GLN A 185 -12.35 -12.15 4.39
N LEU A 186 -11.42 -11.24 4.08
CA LEU A 186 -11.35 -9.87 4.56
C LEU A 186 -11.39 -8.87 3.38
N ASN A 187 -11.78 -7.64 3.67
CA ASN A 187 -11.71 -6.52 2.72
C ASN A 187 -10.42 -5.72 2.93
#